data_79d574d3a367ef205e367d852f1471c3
#
_entry.id   79d574d3a367ef205e367d852f1471c3
#
_cell.length_a   1.000
_cell.length_b   1.000
_cell.length_c   1.000
_cell.angle_alpha   90.00
_cell.angle_beta   90.00
_cell.angle_gamma   90.00
#
_symmetry.space_group_name_H-M   'P 1'
#
loop_
_entity.id
_entity.type
_entity.pdbx_description
1 polymer ?
#
loop_
_entity_poly.entity_id
_entity_poly.type
_entity_poly.pdbx_seq_one_letter_code
_entity_poly.pdbx_strand_id
1 'polypeptide(L)'
;MRRLLALLALGAVLVACGCGGEEAAPRGAAGKPAAAPAPPPDLGPYPKIETTSSVRRQLDQGAVGVIDLRLRTAIAPDSLQLNREQEARELEWTGWGTPHASARGKVRTLICDPTCAQGRLAEAPGTVELSDIRVCGTRRYYASAKLASSDPEVSIVKNPATYLRTPC
;
A
#
# COMPACT_ATOMS: atom_id res chain seq x y z
N MET A 1 -25.33 27.84 -30.10
CA MET A 1 -26.77 27.70 -30.41
C MET A 1 -27.22 26.28 -30.06
N ARG A 2 -28.45 26.15 -29.44
CA ARG A 2 -29.17 24.94 -28.96
C ARG A 2 -28.62 24.34 -27.66
N ARG A 3 -29.16 24.70 -26.57
CA ARG A 3 -30.30 24.53 -25.64
C ARG A 3 -31.14 23.27 -25.87
N LEU A 4 -31.21 22.41 -24.83
CA LEU A 4 -32.35 21.55 -24.43
C LEU A 4 -31.90 20.96 -23.08
N LEU A 5 -32.39 21.30 -21.93
CA LEU A 5 -33.67 21.30 -21.21
C LEU A 5 -34.38 19.95 -21.14
N ALA A 6 -34.71 19.62 -19.88
CA ALA A 6 -35.73 18.69 -19.37
C ALA A 6 -35.16 17.33 -18.92
N LEU A 7 -35.61 16.71 -17.82
CA LEU A 7 -36.75 16.84 -16.94
C LEU A 7 -36.51 16.14 -15.59
N LEU A 8 -37.12 16.68 -14.55
CA LEU A 8 -37.32 16.13 -13.20
C LEU A 8 -38.10 14.80 -13.23
N ALA A 9 -37.74 13.88 -12.33
CA ALA A 9 -38.72 12.92 -11.80
C ALA A 9 -38.46 12.73 -10.30
N LEU A 10 -39.30 13.34 -9.48
CA LEU A 10 -39.56 13.03 -8.07
C LEU A 10 -40.18 11.64 -7.98
N GLY A 11 -39.60 10.78 -7.16
CA GLY A 11 -40.20 9.53 -6.72
C GLY A 11 -40.12 9.43 -5.20
N ALA A 12 -41.20 9.88 -4.53
CA ALA A 12 -41.40 9.64 -3.11
C ALA A 12 -41.96 8.23 -2.90
N VAL A 13 -41.26 7.42 -2.12
CA VAL A 13 -41.81 6.15 -1.59
C VAL A 13 -41.91 6.27 -0.08
N LEU A 14 -43.13 6.42 0.37
CA LEU A 14 -43.58 6.19 1.75
C LEU A 14 -43.61 4.68 2.00
N VAL A 15 -42.89 4.20 3.01
CA VAL A 15 -43.15 2.87 3.56
C VAL A 15 -43.44 2.98 5.06
N ALA A 16 -44.59 2.39 5.35
CA ALA A 16 -45.33 2.44 6.58
C ALA A 16 -44.64 1.81 7.80
N CYS A 17 -44.98 2.37 8.95
CA CYS A 17 -44.82 1.77 10.28
C CYS A 17 -45.44 0.39 10.35
N GLY A 18 -44.68 -0.58 10.81
CA GLY A 18 -45.16 -1.85 11.33
C GLY A 18 -44.78 -1.96 12.81
N CYS A 19 -45.70 -1.60 13.71
CA CYS A 19 -45.69 -1.99 15.10
C CYS A 19 -46.14 -3.46 15.22
N GLY A 20 -45.46 -4.23 16.02
CA GLY A 20 -46.00 -5.52 16.44
C GLY A 20 -44.95 -6.51 16.95
N GLY A 21 -45.02 -6.84 18.24
CA GLY A 21 -44.40 -8.05 18.77
C GLY A 21 -43.52 -7.85 19.98
N GLU A 22 -44.13 -7.53 21.09
CA GLU A 22 -43.59 -7.74 22.45
C GLU A 22 -43.59 -9.25 22.71
N GLU A 23 -42.46 -9.92 22.42
CA GLU A 23 -42.30 -11.33 22.71
C GLU A 23 -41.38 -11.47 23.95
N ALA A 24 -42.00 -12.04 25.00
CA ALA A 24 -41.43 -12.24 26.32
C ALA A 24 -40.09 -12.98 26.25
N ALA A 25 -39.05 -12.38 26.79
CA ALA A 25 -37.76 -13.01 26.99
C ALA A 25 -37.85 -14.19 27.96
N PRO A 26 -37.35 -15.39 27.59
CA PRO A 26 -37.17 -16.45 28.56
C PRO A 26 -36.06 -16.10 29.55
N ARG A 27 -36.42 -16.00 30.81
CA ARG A 27 -35.46 -15.92 31.93
C ARG A 27 -34.66 -17.23 32.00
N GLY A 28 -33.35 -17.10 31.98
CA GLY A 28 -32.51 -18.06 32.70
C GLY A 28 -31.70 -19.01 31.85
N ALA A 29 -30.49 -18.61 31.56
CA ALA A 29 -29.33 -19.48 31.71
C ALA A 29 -28.16 -18.57 32.10
N ALA A 30 -27.67 -18.75 33.32
CA ALA A 30 -26.42 -18.13 33.76
C ALA A 30 -25.32 -18.67 32.83
N GLY A 31 -25.03 -17.92 31.79
CA GLY A 31 -23.96 -18.22 30.85
C GLY A 31 -22.63 -18.27 31.62
N LYS A 32 -21.97 -19.40 31.52
CA LYS A 32 -20.59 -19.57 31.96
C LYS A 32 -19.79 -18.38 31.43
N PRO A 33 -18.99 -17.68 32.25
CA PRO A 33 -18.19 -16.55 31.74
C PRO A 33 -17.41 -17.00 30.49
N ALA A 34 -17.55 -16.27 29.40
CA ALA A 34 -16.76 -16.53 28.22
C ALA A 34 -15.28 -16.45 28.63
N ALA A 35 -14.53 -17.51 28.30
CA ALA A 35 -13.09 -17.50 28.53
C ALA A 35 -12.48 -16.27 27.85
N ALA A 36 -11.62 -15.57 28.56
CA ALA A 36 -10.89 -14.43 27.96
C ALA A 36 -10.22 -14.88 26.69
N PRO A 37 -10.25 -14.07 25.62
CA PRO A 37 -9.57 -14.41 24.37
C PRO A 37 -8.10 -14.71 24.65
N ALA A 38 -7.60 -15.80 24.07
CA ALA A 38 -6.19 -16.16 24.20
C ALA A 38 -5.32 -14.97 23.76
N PRO A 39 -4.20 -14.70 24.43
CA PRO A 39 -3.27 -13.67 24.00
C PRO A 39 -2.82 -13.97 22.55
N PRO A 40 -2.63 -12.94 21.71
CA PRO A 40 -2.15 -13.15 20.37
C PRO A 40 -0.83 -13.93 20.38
N PRO A 41 -0.57 -14.80 19.41
CA PRO A 41 0.67 -15.55 19.35
C PRO A 41 1.86 -14.58 19.34
N ASP A 42 2.91 -14.91 20.09
CA ASP A 42 4.17 -14.18 20.05
C ASP A 42 4.78 -14.36 18.63
N LEU A 43 4.69 -13.34 17.80
CA LEU A 43 5.18 -13.35 16.44
C LEU A 43 6.73 -13.25 16.36
N GLY A 44 7.40 -13.31 17.50
CA GLY A 44 8.84 -13.12 17.59
C GLY A 44 9.29 -11.68 17.32
N PRO A 45 10.59 -11.41 17.37
CA PRO A 45 11.08 -10.07 17.13
C PRO A 45 10.79 -9.65 15.68
N TYR A 46 10.21 -8.45 15.51
CA TYR A 46 9.99 -7.87 14.19
C TYR A 46 11.31 -7.86 13.39
N PRO A 47 11.27 -8.19 12.10
CA PRO A 47 12.47 -8.19 11.28
C PRO A 47 13.13 -6.81 11.32
N LYS A 48 14.43 -6.80 11.58
CA LYS A 48 15.21 -5.58 11.77
C LYS A 48 15.39 -4.85 10.43
N ILE A 49 15.07 -3.56 10.41
CA ILE A 49 15.33 -2.70 9.25
C ILE A 49 16.83 -2.40 9.18
N GLU A 50 17.43 -2.71 8.05
CA GLU A 50 18.84 -2.45 7.78
C GLU A 50 19.02 -1.02 7.27
N THR A 51 19.90 -0.27 7.93
CA THR A 51 20.26 1.09 7.55
C THR A 51 21.75 1.27 7.68
N THR A 52 22.44 1.57 6.58
CA THR A 52 23.87 1.83 6.60
C THR A 52 24.19 3.12 7.36
N SER A 53 25.43 3.25 7.84
CA SER A 53 25.84 4.45 8.59
C SER A 53 25.77 5.73 7.75
N SER A 54 26.04 5.64 6.43
CA SER A 54 25.93 6.76 5.51
C SER A 54 24.50 7.21 5.31
N VAL A 55 23.57 6.28 5.07
CA VAL A 55 22.14 6.55 4.93
C VAL A 55 21.58 7.13 6.22
N ARG A 56 21.95 6.56 7.37
CA ARG A 56 21.52 7.05 8.69
C ARG A 56 21.91 8.51 8.89
N ARG A 57 23.15 8.88 8.57
CA ARG A 57 23.63 10.27 8.67
C ARG A 57 22.81 11.22 7.80
N GLN A 58 22.50 10.82 6.56
CA GLN A 58 21.69 11.65 5.65
C GLN A 58 20.26 11.81 6.16
N LEU A 59 19.65 10.76 6.73
CA LEU A 59 18.34 10.85 7.39
C LEU A 59 18.36 11.81 8.58
N ASP A 60 19.43 11.76 9.40
CA ASP A 60 19.60 12.65 10.54
C ASP A 60 19.81 14.13 10.11
N GLN A 61 20.30 14.34 8.88
CA GLN A 61 20.41 15.64 8.22
C GLN A 61 19.12 16.09 7.50
N GLY A 62 18.03 15.32 7.64
CA GLY A 62 16.72 15.68 7.10
C GLY A 62 16.40 15.12 5.71
N ALA A 63 17.24 14.25 5.14
CA ALA A 63 16.87 13.53 3.93
C ALA A 63 15.63 12.65 4.15
N VAL A 64 14.92 12.34 3.07
CA VAL A 64 13.78 11.42 3.09
C VAL A 64 14.25 10.05 2.64
N GLY A 65 13.96 9.01 3.43
CA GLY A 65 14.29 7.63 3.11
C GLY A 65 13.12 6.88 2.46
N VAL A 66 13.45 5.72 1.90
CA VAL A 66 12.50 4.68 1.50
C VAL A 66 12.97 3.35 2.07
N ILE A 67 12.04 2.49 2.47
CA ILE A 67 12.33 1.12 2.95
C ILE A 67 11.77 0.14 1.93
N ASP A 68 12.64 -0.67 1.34
CA ASP A 68 12.26 -1.69 0.37
C ASP A 68 11.62 -2.93 1.04
N LEU A 69 11.12 -3.86 0.24
CA LEU A 69 10.57 -5.12 0.75
C LEU A 69 11.58 -5.94 1.56
N ARG A 70 12.88 -5.82 1.27
CA ARG A 70 13.97 -6.51 2.00
C ARG A 70 14.36 -5.81 3.29
N LEU A 71 13.58 -4.79 3.71
CA LEU A 71 13.82 -3.99 4.92
C LEU A 71 15.13 -3.20 4.88
N ARG A 72 15.62 -2.84 3.71
CA ARG A 72 16.77 -1.96 3.56
C ARG A 72 16.31 -0.53 3.38
N THR A 73 16.90 0.37 4.13
CA THR A 73 16.68 1.80 3.99
C THR A 73 17.63 2.38 2.95
N ALA A 74 17.10 3.18 2.03
CA ALA A 74 17.88 3.86 1.01
C ALA A 74 17.40 5.31 0.79
N ILE A 75 18.23 6.11 0.14
CA ILE A 75 17.94 7.47 -0.32
C ILE A 75 18.20 7.49 -1.82
N ALA A 76 17.19 7.83 -2.60
CA ALA A 76 17.21 7.82 -4.07
C ALA A 76 17.90 6.56 -4.65
N PRO A 77 17.41 5.35 -4.32
CA PRO A 77 18.05 4.12 -4.76
C PRO A 77 17.92 3.94 -6.28
N ASP A 78 18.90 3.28 -6.89
CA ASP A 78 18.87 2.86 -8.30
C ASP A 78 17.96 1.66 -8.55
N SER A 79 17.57 0.95 -7.47
CA SER A 79 16.62 -0.16 -7.54
C SER A 79 15.73 -0.19 -6.30
N LEU A 80 14.46 -0.58 -6.49
CA LEU A 80 13.46 -0.64 -5.42
C LEU A 80 12.57 -1.86 -5.59
N GLN A 81 12.64 -2.80 -4.66
CA GLN A 81 11.73 -3.93 -4.61
C GLN A 81 10.51 -3.56 -3.79
N LEU A 82 9.34 -3.56 -4.44
CA LEU A 82 8.08 -3.13 -3.84
C LEU A 82 7.28 -4.28 -3.23
N ASN A 83 7.25 -5.40 -3.94
CA ASN A 83 6.62 -6.63 -3.47
C ASN A 83 7.41 -7.84 -4.01
N ARG A 84 6.90 -9.06 -3.80
CA ARG A 84 7.58 -10.30 -4.22
C ARG A 84 7.71 -10.44 -5.72
N GLU A 85 6.73 -9.91 -6.44
CA GLU A 85 6.61 -10.04 -7.89
C GLU A 85 7.17 -8.84 -8.66
N GLN A 86 7.35 -7.68 -7.97
CA GLN A 86 7.69 -6.43 -8.64
C GLN A 86 8.92 -5.75 -8.08
N GLU A 87 9.82 -5.39 -8.99
CA GLU A 87 11.02 -4.62 -8.75
C GLU A 87 11.13 -3.52 -9.81
N ALA A 88 11.55 -2.33 -9.40
CA ALA A 88 11.96 -1.27 -10.31
C ALA A 88 13.48 -1.11 -10.25
N ARG A 89 14.13 -0.87 -11.39
CA ARG A 89 15.59 -0.85 -11.57
C ARG A 89 16.02 0.29 -12.49
N GLU A 90 17.31 0.63 -12.43
CA GLU A 90 17.89 1.71 -13.24
C GLU A 90 17.10 3.02 -13.05
N LEU A 91 16.79 3.34 -11.78
CA LEU A 91 15.92 4.44 -11.42
C LEU A 91 16.66 5.78 -11.44
N GLU A 92 16.18 6.68 -12.27
CA GLU A 92 16.60 8.08 -12.31
C GLU A 92 15.55 8.95 -11.64
N TRP A 93 15.85 9.44 -10.45
CA TRP A 93 14.92 10.17 -9.59
C TRP A 93 14.86 11.66 -9.91
N THR A 94 13.63 12.21 -9.83
CA THR A 94 13.34 13.64 -9.83
C THR A 94 12.46 13.97 -8.63
N GLY A 95 12.66 15.17 -8.04
CA GLY A 95 11.86 15.62 -6.89
C GLY A 95 12.09 14.81 -5.61
N TRP A 96 13.21 14.12 -5.45
CA TRP A 96 13.50 13.41 -4.20
C TRP A 96 13.50 14.36 -3.00
N GLY A 97 12.86 13.93 -1.91
CA GLY A 97 12.71 14.72 -0.67
C GLY A 97 11.50 15.64 -0.66
N THR A 98 10.80 15.83 -1.78
CA THR A 98 9.50 16.51 -1.85
C THR A 98 8.35 15.58 -1.53
N PRO A 99 7.12 16.08 -1.32
CA PRO A 99 5.95 15.21 -1.07
C PRO A 99 5.69 14.15 -2.15
N HIS A 100 6.15 14.41 -3.38
CA HIS A 100 6.04 13.49 -4.51
C HIS A 100 7.40 13.39 -5.20
N ALA A 101 8.02 12.21 -5.13
CA ALA A 101 9.21 11.90 -5.92
C ALA A 101 8.82 10.97 -7.05
N SER A 102 9.43 11.15 -8.23
CA SER A 102 9.19 10.32 -9.39
C SER A 102 10.50 9.82 -9.95
N ALA A 103 10.53 8.58 -10.43
CA ALA A 103 11.66 8.04 -11.16
C ALA A 103 11.21 7.40 -12.47
N ARG A 104 12.11 7.45 -13.46
CA ARG A 104 12.03 6.64 -14.68
C ARG A 104 13.04 5.51 -14.58
N GLY A 105 12.69 4.37 -15.16
CA GLY A 105 13.57 3.21 -15.18
C GLY A 105 12.90 2.02 -15.83
N LYS A 106 13.25 0.83 -15.40
CA LYS A 106 12.66 -0.43 -15.86
C LYS A 106 11.84 -1.05 -14.72
N VAL A 107 10.63 -1.47 -15.04
CA VAL A 107 9.78 -2.24 -14.15
C VAL A 107 9.87 -3.70 -14.55
N ARG A 108 10.19 -4.54 -13.59
CA ARG A 108 10.31 -5.99 -13.72
C ARG A 108 9.21 -6.65 -12.92
N THR A 109 8.46 -7.54 -13.55
CA THR A 109 7.33 -8.25 -12.94
C THR A 109 7.47 -9.75 -13.14
N LEU A 110 7.28 -10.53 -12.09
CA LEU A 110 7.16 -11.99 -12.18
C LEU A 110 5.72 -12.33 -12.57
N ILE A 111 5.55 -12.91 -13.74
CA ILE A 111 4.27 -13.40 -14.24
C ILE A 111 4.13 -14.85 -13.81
N CYS A 112 3.19 -15.10 -12.91
CA CYS A 112 2.90 -16.42 -12.36
C CYS A 112 1.85 -17.14 -13.21
N ASP A 113 2.27 -17.80 -14.27
CA ASP A 113 1.38 -18.59 -15.16
C ASP A 113 2.09 -19.88 -15.60
N PRO A 114 1.56 -21.07 -15.29
CA PRO A 114 0.41 -21.36 -14.43
C PRO A 114 0.71 -21.22 -12.92
N THR A 115 1.97 -21.17 -12.51
CA THR A 115 2.42 -21.00 -11.11
C THR A 115 3.62 -20.07 -11.05
N CYS A 116 3.90 -19.47 -9.89
CA CYS A 116 5.09 -18.62 -9.73
C CYS A 116 6.42 -19.41 -9.85
N ALA A 117 6.41 -20.73 -9.56
CA ALA A 117 7.60 -21.56 -9.73
C ALA A 117 7.95 -21.82 -11.21
N GLN A 118 6.95 -21.75 -12.09
CA GLN A 118 7.08 -21.89 -13.55
C GLN A 118 6.93 -20.54 -14.27
N GLY A 119 6.83 -19.47 -13.49
CA GLY A 119 6.62 -18.14 -14.00
C GLY A 119 7.82 -17.59 -14.75
N ARG A 120 7.57 -16.56 -15.52
CA ARG A 120 8.59 -15.80 -16.26
C ARG A 120 8.71 -14.37 -15.77
N LEU A 121 9.87 -13.79 -15.98
CA LEU A 121 10.10 -12.38 -15.70
C LEU A 121 9.83 -11.58 -16.98
N ALA A 122 8.95 -10.59 -16.88
CA ALA A 122 8.77 -9.55 -17.88
C ALA A 122 9.42 -8.26 -17.39
N GLU A 123 10.04 -7.51 -18.29
CA GLU A 123 10.67 -6.22 -18.00
C GLU A 123 10.33 -5.22 -19.09
N ALA A 124 9.95 -4.01 -18.72
CA ALA A 124 9.63 -2.94 -19.64
C ALA A 124 9.97 -1.57 -19.04
N PRO A 125 10.10 -0.53 -19.85
CA PRO A 125 10.19 0.86 -19.37
C PRO A 125 8.99 1.20 -18.50
N GLY A 126 9.24 1.94 -17.43
CA GLY A 126 8.17 2.35 -16.52
C GLY A 126 8.59 3.47 -15.58
N THR A 127 7.67 3.81 -14.70
CA THR A 127 7.84 4.88 -13.72
C THR A 127 7.51 4.39 -12.32
N VAL A 128 8.18 4.99 -11.33
CA VAL A 128 7.89 4.84 -9.90
C VAL A 128 7.50 6.22 -9.39
N GLU A 129 6.39 6.32 -8.69
CA GLU A 129 5.99 7.50 -7.95
C GLU A 129 5.99 7.16 -6.45
N LEU A 130 6.70 7.95 -5.64
CA LEU A 130 6.68 7.88 -4.18
C LEU A 130 5.90 9.04 -3.62
N SER A 131 5.12 8.78 -2.58
CA SER A 131 4.29 9.79 -1.90
C SER A 131 4.08 9.43 -0.43
N ASP A 132 3.28 10.25 0.26
CA ASP A 132 2.91 10.05 1.66
C ASP A 132 4.14 9.98 2.57
N ILE A 133 4.80 11.15 2.78
CA ILE A 133 5.95 11.23 3.69
C ILE A 133 5.46 11.14 5.14
N ARG A 134 5.94 10.13 5.87
CA ARG A 134 5.72 9.95 7.30
C ARG A 134 6.94 10.34 8.11
N VAL A 135 6.68 10.98 9.23
CA VAL A 135 7.71 11.39 10.20
C VAL A 135 7.76 10.34 11.31
N CYS A 136 8.91 9.68 11.45
CA CYS A 136 9.18 8.68 12.46
C CYS A 136 10.32 9.16 13.37
N GLY A 137 9.95 9.72 14.51
CA GLY A 137 10.89 10.47 15.37
C GLY A 137 11.38 11.73 14.66
N THR A 138 12.68 11.83 14.40
CA THR A 138 13.29 12.97 13.67
C THR A 138 13.49 12.70 12.17
N ARG A 139 13.17 11.50 11.69
CA ARG A 139 13.43 11.06 10.32
C ARG A 139 12.16 10.97 9.49
N ARG A 140 12.30 11.12 8.19
CA ARG A 140 11.19 11.13 7.24
C ARG A 140 11.32 9.97 6.25
N TYR A 141 10.18 9.35 5.90
CA TYR A 141 10.14 8.19 4.99
C TYR A 141 8.94 8.28 4.05
N TYR A 142 9.14 7.90 2.79
CA TYR A 142 8.02 7.66 1.90
C TYR A 142 7.26 6.41 2.34
N ALA A 143 5.94 6.50 2.40
CA ALA A 143 5.05 5.43 2.85
C ALA A 143 4.18 4.84 1.74
N SER A 144 4.21 5.42 0.54
CA SER A 144 3.45 4.93 -0.60
C SER A 144 4.30 4.93 -1.86
N ALA A 145 4.16 3.88 -2.67
CA ALA A 145 4.76 3.78 -3.99
C ALA A 145 3.73 3.33 -5.01
N LYS A 146 3.80 3.89 -6.22
CA LYS A 146 3.01 3.48 -7.37
C LYS A 146 3.92 3.17 -8.52
N LEU A 147 3.74 2.00 -9.13
CA LEU A 147 4.39 1.61 -10.37
C LEU A 147 3.46 1.83 -11.56
N ALA A 148 4.02 2.26 -12.69
CA ALA A 148 3.31 2.31 -13.94
C ALA A 148 4.24 1.89 -15.08
N SER A 149 3.71 1.13 -16.04
CA SER A 149 4.34 0.79 -17.30
C SER A 149 3.30 0.86 -18.42
N SER A 150 3.71 1.21 -19.61
CA SER A 150 2.84 1.14 -20.79
C SER A 150 2.72 -0.29 -21.34
N ASP A 151 3.58 -1.19 -20.89
CA ASP A 151 3.54 -2.59 -21.32
C ASP A 151 2.42 -3.32 -20.56
N PRO A 152 1.45 -3.93 -21.27
CA PRO A 152 0.31 -4.61 -20.63
C PRO A 152 0.73 -5.84 -19.83
N GLU A 153 1.82 -6.54 -20.20
CA GLU A 153 2.29 -7.70 -19.45
C GLU A 153 2.89 -7.30 -18.10
N VAL A 154 3.57 -6.17 -18.05
CA VAL A 154 4.16 -5.61 -16.82
C VAL A 154 3.10 -4.89 -15.97
N SER A 155 2.10 -4.31 -16.62
CA SER A 155 0.98 -3.58 -15.98
C SER A 155 -0.10 -4.47 -15.37
N ILE A 156 -0.04 -5.81 -15.54
CA ILE A 156 -1.09 -6.76 -15.13
C ILE A 156 -1.35 -6.76 -13.63
N VAL A 157 -0.42 -6.30 -12.81
CA VAL A 157 -0.64 -6.20 -11.37
C VAL A 157 -1.58 -5.01 -11.09
N LYS A 158 -2.86 -5.33 -10.92
CA LYS A 158 -3.98 -4.39 -10.73
C LYS A 158 -3.92 -3.51 -9.47
N ASN A 159 -2.84 -3.54 -8.71
CA ASN A 159 -2.74 -2.73 -7.50
C ASN A 159 -1.80 -1.54 -7.75
N PRO A 160 -2.35 -0.38 -8.10
CA PRO A 160 -1.54 0.78 -8.51
C PRO A 160 -0.71 1.39 -7.38
N ALA A 161 -1.02 1.09 -6.13
CA ALA A 161 -0.30 1.64 -4.98
C ALA A 161 0.12 0.53 -4.02
N THR A 162 1.38 0.55 -3.63
CA THR A 162 1.94 -0.31 -2.60
C THR A 162 2.26 0.53 -1.38
N TYR A 163 1.75 0.14 -0.22
CA TYR A 163 2.16 0.75 1.04
C TYR A 163 3.56 0.27 1.39
N LEU A 164 4.47 1.22 1.52
CA LEU A 164 5.83 0.97 1.94
C LEU A 164 5.91 0.87 3.47
N ARG A 165 6.86 0.12 3.95
CA ARG A 165 7.13 0.05 5.40
C ARG A 165 7.73 1.35 5.88
N THR A 166 7.35 1.74 7.08
CA THR A 166 7.97 2.81 7.84
C THR A 166 8.38 2.28 9.21
N PRO A 167 9.39 2.85 9.87
CA PRO A 167 9.87 2.34 11.15
C PRO A 167 8.94 2.72 12.34
N CYS A 168 7.78 3.31 12.05
CA CYS A 168 6.79 3.71 13.07
C CYS A 168 5.35 3.36 12.72
#